data_d001cf346bf5b6d4457426b637b8fa73
#
_entry.id   d001cf346bf5b6d4457426b637b8fa73
#
_cell.length_a   1.000
_cell.length_b   1.000
_cell.length_c   1.000
_cell.angle_alpha   90.00
_cell.angle_beta   90.00
_cell.angle_gamma   90.00
#
_symmetry.space_group_name_H-M   'P 1'
#
loop_
_entity.id
_entity.type
_entity.pdbx_description
1 polymer ?
#
loop_
_entity_poly.entity_id
_entity_poly.type
_entity_poly.pdbx_seq_one_letter_code
_entity_poly.pdbx_strand_id
1 'polypeptide(L)'
;MATLTSPGVEVSVINESFYVPSDAGTTPLFIVASSQDKKNGAGDGTAAGTQTANANTAYLIGSQRELTETFGDPKFYTDASGNSLNGYELNEYGLQAAYSFLGIANRAFVLRANVNTAELVGSASRPTARPDDGTYWFDLASSSYGL
;
A
#
# COMPACT_ATOMS: atom_id res chain seq x y z
N MET A 1 25.17 26.99 -44.02
CA MET A 1 23.98 26.50 -44.77
C MET A 1 24.49 25.77 -46.00
N ALA A 2 24.26 24.49 -46.09
CA ALA A 2 24.55 23.74 -47.31
C ALA A 2 23.36 23.93 -48.24
N THR A 3 23.61 24.56 -49.41
CA THR A 3 22.58 24.70 -50.45
C THR A 3 22.57 23.43 -51.28
N LEU A 4 21.51 22.67 -51.23
CA LEU A 4 21.27 21.54 -52.11
C LEU A 4 21.09 22.05 -53.54
N THR A 5 21.98 21.62 -54.45
CA THR A 5 21.99 22.01 -55.87
C THR A 5 21.23 21.02 -56.76
N SER A 6 20.64 19.98 -56.21
CA SER A 6 19.79 19.01 -56.92
C SER A 6 18.61 18.59 -56.04
N PRO A 7 17.51 18.14 -56.66
CA PRO A 7 16.38 17.65 -55.87
C PRO A 7 16.82 16.46 -55.01
N GLY A 8 16.78 16.65 -53.71
CA GLY A 8 17.10 15.65 -52.68
C GLY A 8 16.05 15.62 -51.63
N VAL A 9 15.99 14.52 -50.87
CA VAL A 9 15.13 14.38 -49.71
C VAL A 9 15.96 14.67 -48.49
N GLU A 10 15.61 15.69 -47.73
CA GLU A 10 16.14 15.94 -46.39
C GLU A 10 15.32 15.15 -45.38
N VAL A 11 15.96 14.25 -44.66
CA VAL A 11 15.33 13.51 -43.57
C VAL A 11 15.82 14.11 -42.26
N SER A 12 14.92 14.77 -41.54
CA SER A 12 15.15 15.21 -40.18
C SER A 12 14.64 14.15 -39.23
N VAL A 13 15.54 13.54 -38.44
CA VAL A 13 15.14 12.59 -37.38
C VAL A 13 14.92 13.38 -36.10
N ILE A 14 13.68 13.54 -35.71
CA ILE A 14 13.31 14.11 -34.43
C ILE A 14 13.25 12.93 -33.43
N ASN A 15 14.20 12.94 -32.49
CA ASN A 15 14.19 11.93 -31.43
C ASN A 15 13.22 12.37 -30.31
N GLU A 16 11.99 11.87 -30.32
CA GLU A 16 10.99 12.13 -29.29
C GLU A 16 11.10 11.18 -28.07
N SER A 17 12.14 10.34 -28.04
CA SER A 17 12.36 9.37 -26.94
C SER A 17 12.65 10.04 -25.59
N PHE A 18 12.89 11.34 -25.56
CA PHE A 18 13.08 12.16 -24.36
C PHE A 18 11.86 13.01 -24.00
N TYR A 19 10.68 12.66 -24.48
CA TYR A 19 9.48 13.26 -23.91
C TYR A 19 9.33 12.78 -22.47
N VAL A 20 10.02 13.47 -21.57
CA VAL A 20 9.69 13.45 -20.16
C VAL A 20 8.42 14.29 -20.06
N PRO A 21 7.25 13.71 -19.81
CA PRO A 21 6.06 14.51 -19.53
C PRO A 21 6.45 15.49 -18.42
N SER A 22 6.23 16.78 -18.66
CA SER A 22 6.50 17.79 -17.64
C SER A 22 5.75 17.37 -16.39
N ASP A 23 6.47 17.15 -15.31
CA ASP A 23 5.97 16.61 -14.05
C ASP A 23 5.10 17.68 -13.35
N ALA A 24 3.95 17.96 -13.95
CA ALA A 24 2.86 18.71 -13.32
C ALA A 24 1.91 17.75 -12.58
N GLY A 25 2.30 16.49 -12.44
CA GLY A 25 1.50 15.45 -11.80
C GLY A 25 1.41 15.67 -10.29
N THR A 26 0.20 15.70 -9.78
CA THR A 26 -0.08 15.62 -8.35
C THR A 26 0.46 14.29 -7.83
N THR A 27 1.35 14.32 -6.83
CA THR A 27 1.80 13.11 -6.16
C THR A 27 0.70 12.61 -5.23
N PRO A 28 0.14 11.43 -5.43
CA PRO A 28 -0.94 10.91 -4.58
C PRO A 28 -0.43 10.58 -3.18
N LEU A 29 -1.32 10.66 -2.20
CA LEU A 29 -1.14 10.17 -0.85
C LEU A 29 -2.05 8.96 -0.62
N PHE A 30 -1.45 7.83 -0.24
CA PHE A 30 -2.15 6.64 0.22
C PHE A 30 -2.11 6.59 1.74
N ILE A 31 -3.28 6.63 2.38
CA ILE A 31 -3.43 6.38 3.81
C ILE A 31 -3.88 4.94 3.94
N VAL A 32 -3.04 4.10 4.55
CA VAL A 32 -3.28 2.67 4.62
C VAL A 32 -3.40 2.19 6.06
N ALA A 33 -4.27 1.22 6.28
CA ALA A 33 -4.28 0.40 7.48
C ALA A 33 -3.54 -0.90 7.16
N SER A 34 -2.52 -1.23 7.94
CA SER A 34 -1.79 -2.49 7.83
C SER A 34 -1.36 -2.99 9.19
N SER A 35 -1.06 -4.28 9.27
CA SER A 35 -0.56 -4.92 10.49
C SER A 35 0.71 -4.24 10.98
N GLN A 36 0.89 -4.22 12.31
CA GLN A 36 2.11 -3.72 12.93
C GLN A 36 3.24 -4.73 12.79
N ASP A 37 4.48 -4.23 12.84
CA ASP A 37 5.72 -5.00 12.90
C ASP A 37 5.82 -6.10 11.83
N LYS A 38 5.35 -5.81 10.63
CA LYS A 38 5.48 -6.72 9.49
C LYS A 38 6.95 -6.90 9.10
N LYS A 39 7.24 -8.03 8.50
CA LYS A 39 8.52 -8.23 7.83
C LYS A 39 8.60 -7.34 6.59
N ASN A 40 9.81 -6.84 6.32
CA ASN A 40 10.10 -6.14 5.07
C ASN A 40 10.06 -7.11 3.87
N GLY A 41 10.10 -6.59 2.65
CA GLY A 41 10.03 -7.40 1.43
C GLY A 41 11.19 -8.38 1.27
N ALA A 42 12.37 -8.10 1.84
CA ALA A 42 13.48 -9.03 1.88
C ALA A 42 13.31 -10.14 2.92
N GLY A 43 12.43 -9.97 3.91
CA GLY A 43 12.15 -10.94 4.97
C GLY A 43 13.20 -10.99 6.08
N ASP A 44 14.21 -10.14 6.05
CA ASP A 44 15.36 -10.12 6.96
C ASP A 44 15.21 -9.14 8.13
N GLY A 45 14.19 -8.28 8.10
CA GLY A 45 13.95 -7.26 9.12
C GLY A 45 12.49 -6.86 9.26
N THR A 46 12.24 -5.92 10.17
CA THR A 46 10.92 -5.30 10.33
C THR A 46 10.78 -4.11 9.38
N ALA A 47 9.69 -4.06 8.63
CA ALA A 47 9.34 -2.96 7.74
C ALA A 47 9.13 -1.67 8.55
N ALA A 48 9.97 -0.67 8.32
CA ALA A 48 10.04 0.55 9.13
C ALA A 48 8.70 1.31 9.21
N GLY A 49 7.96 1.37 8.09
CA GLY A 49 6.67 2.04 8.00
C GLY A 49 5.54 1.34 8.78
N THR A 50 5.77 0.10 9.25
CA THR A 50 4.78 -0.67 10.04
C THR A 50 5.01 -0.59 11.55
N GLN A 51 6.11 -0.01 11.99
CA GLN A 51 6.37 0.17 13.41
C GLN A 51 5.45 1.26 13.99
N THR A 52 5.02 1.04 15.24
CA THR A 52 4.13 1.99 15.94
C THR A 52 4.74 3.39 16.05
N ALA A 53 6.07 3.47 16.30
CA ALA A 53 6.78 4.74 16.41
C ALA A 53 6.76 5.56 15.11
N ASN A 54 6.56 4.92 13.97
CA ASN A 54 6.54 5.52 12.63
C ASN A 54 5.12 5.67 12.07
N ALA A 55 4.10 5.35 12.85
CA ALA A 55 2.72 5.54 12.44
C ALA A 55 2.43 7.03 12.15
N ASN A 56 1.55 7.29 11.19
CA ASN A 56 1.21 8.64 10.71
C ASN A 56 2.39 9.39 10.05
N THR A 57 3.51 8.73 9.79
CA THR A 57 4.62 9.32 9.04
C THR A 57 4.43 9.03 7.55
N ALA A 58 4.47 10.07 6.73
CA ALA A 58 4.38 9.95 5.28
C ALA A 58 5.76 9.63 4.69
N TYR A 59 5.84 8.52 3.97
CA TYR A 59 7.03 8.10 3.22
C TYR A 59 6.84 8.39 1.74
N LEU A 60 7.82 9.02 1.12
CA LEU A 60 7.86 9.16 -0.33
C LEU A 60 8.44 7.87 -0.92
N ILE A 61 7.64 7.17 -1.70
CA ILE A 61 7.96 5.86 -2.27
C ILE A 61 8.03 5.98 -3.79
N GLY A 62 9.12 5.49 -4.39
CA GLY A 62 9.38 5.57 -5.83
C GLY A 62 9.18 4.26 -6.60
N SER A 63 8.97 3.14 -5.92
CA SER A 63 8.83 1.83 -6.57
C SER A 63 8.08 0.81 -5.71
N GLN A 64 7.57 -0.23 -6.34
CA GLN A 64 6.97 -1.37 -5.65
C GLN A 64 7.92 -2.03 -4.65
N ARG A 65 9.19 -2.19 -5.04
CA ARG A 65 10.22 -2.75 -4.17
C ARG A 65 10.42 -1.91 -2.90
N GLU A 66 10.54 -0.61 -3.05
CA GLU A 66 10.70 0.31 -1.92
C GLU A 66 9.47 0.28 -1.01
N LEU A 67 8.25 0.14 -1.59
CA LEU A 67 7.03 -0.04 -0.82
C LEU A 67 7.08 -1.30 0.05
N THR A 68 7.47 -2.44 -0.52
CA THR A 68 7.54 -3.71 0.23
C THR A 68 8.67 -3.70 1.27
N GLU A 69 9.78 -3.05 1.00
CA GLU A 69 10.84 -2.85 2.00
C GLU A 69 10.37 -1.98 3.17
N THR A 70 9.56 -0.95 2.89
CA THR A 70 9.11 0.00 3.92
C THR A 70 7.87 -0.46 4.67
N PHE A 71 6.90 -1.12 4.02
CA PHE A 71 5.60 -1.50 4.58
C PHE A 71 5.33 -3.02 4.57
N GLY A 72 6.26 -3.82 4.06
CA GLY A 72 6.05 -5.25 3.86
C GLY A 72 5.07 -5.56 2.72
N ASP A 73 4.95 -6.84 2.39
CA ASP A 73 4.00 -7.28 1.37
C ASP A 73 2.55 -7.11 1.84
N PRO A 74 1.62 -6.76 0.94
CA PRO A 74 0.19 -6.73 1.27
C PRO A 74 -0.29 -8.10 1.78
N LYS A 75 -0.96 -8.11 2.93
CA LYS A 75 -1.45 -9.34 3.56
C LYS A 75 -2.91 -9.58 3.21
N PHE A 76 -3.20 -10.79 2.75
CA PHE A 76 -4.55 -11.29 2.51
C PHE A 76 -4.79 -12.55 3.32
N TYR A 77 -5.99 -12.68 3.83
CA TYR A 77 -6.37 -13.79 4.69
C TYR A 77 -7.09 -14.88 3.89
N THR A 78 -6.91 -16.11 4.34
CA THR A 78 -7.56 -17.29 3.79
C THR A 78 -8.33 -18.03 4.90
N ASP A 79 -9.33 -18.82 4.49
CA ASP A 79 -10.00 -19.75 5.39
C ASP A 79 -9.10 -20.96 5.75
N ALA A 80 -9.60 -21.84 6.61
CA ALA A 80 -8.89 -23.04 7.03
C ALA A 80 -8.58 -24.01 5.87
N SER A 81 -9.28 -23.89 4.75
CA SER A 81 -9.09 -24.68 3.52
C SER A 81 -8.16 -24.00 2.52
N GLY A 82 -7.64 -22.80 2.83
CA GLY A 82 -6.75 -22.02 1.96
C GLY A 82 -7.45 -21.18 0.91
N ASN A 83 -8.79 -21.06 0.95
CA ASN A 83 -9.51 -20.19 0.02
C ASN A 83 -9.43 -18.74 0.45
N SER A 84 -9.30 -17.83 -0.50
CA SER A 84 -9.24 -16.38 -0.22
C SER A 84 -10.53 -15.86 0.40
N LEU A 85 -10.41 -15.17 1.53
CA LEU A 85 -11.52 -14.47 2.18
C LEU A 85 -11.67 -13.08 1.55
N ASN A 86 -12.41 -13.01 0.43
CA ASN A 86 -12.68 -11.73 -0.24
C ASN A 86 -13.60 -10.86 0.62
N GLY A 87 -13.25 -9.57 0.72
CA GLY A 87 -14.02 -8.62 1.53
C GLY A 87 -13.75 -8.72 3.04
N TYR A 88 -12.78 -9.54 3.46
CA TYR A 88 -12.39 -9.59 4.87
C TYR A 88 -11.74 -8.26 5.30
N GLU A 89 -12.18 -7.72 6.43
CA GLU A 89 -11.83 -6.36 6.88
C GLU A 89 -10.34 -6.16 7.11
N LEU A 90 -9.62 -7.22 7.48
CA LEU A 90 -8.18 -7.17 7.73
C LEU A 90 -7.32 -7.37 6.49
N ASN A 91 -7.91 -7.56 5.32
CA ASN A 91 -7.18 -7.59 4.06
C ASN A 91 -6.62 -6.21 3.75
N GLU A 92 -5.35 -6.16 3.42
CA GLU A 92 -4.62 -4.90 3.20
C GLU A 92 -4.82 -4.34 1.77
N TYR A 93 -6.08 -4.12 1.38
CA TYR A 93 -6.44 -3.59 0.06
C TYR A 93 -5.82 -2.21 -0.24
N GLY A 94 -5.69 -1.35 0.79
CA GLY A 94 -5.06 -0.04 0.64
C GLY A 94 -3.58 -0.14 0.26
N LEU A 95 -2.86 -1.06 0.90
CA LEU A 95 -1.45 -1.31 0.57
C LEU A 95 -1.31 -1.95 -0.81
N GLN A 96 -2.22 -2.86 -1.18
CA GLN A 96 -2.27 -3.45 -2.51
C GLN A 96 -2.56 -2.41 -3.60
N ALA A 97 -3.43 -1.44 -3.33
CA ALA A 97 -3.72 -0.34 -4.25
C ALA A 97 -2.48 0.53 -4.48
N ALA A 98 -1.74 0.88 -3.41
CA ALA A 98 -0.48 1.61 -3.51
C ALA A 98 0.56 0.81 -4.31
N TYR A 99 0.66 -0.50 -4.07
CA TYR A 99 1.55 -1.40 -4.81
C TYR A 99 1.22 -1.42 -6.30
N SER A 100 -0.07 -1.57 -6.65
CA SER A 100 -0.52 -1.58 -8.05
C SER A 100 -0.28 -0.24 -8.73
N PHE A 101 -0.52 0.88 -8.03
CA PHE A 101 -0.25 2.22 -8.55
C PHE A 101 1.23 2.42 -8.88
N LEU A 102 2.14 2.00 -7.99
CA LEU A 102 3.59 2.10 -8.20
C LEU A 102 4.12 1.15 -9.29
N GLY A 103 3.29 0.25 -9.81
CA GLY A 103 3.59 -0.53 -11.01
C GLY A 103 3.56 0.27 -12.32
N ILE A 104 2.84 1.40 -12.32
CA ILE A 104 2.69 2.29 -13.49
C ILE A 104 3.18 3.71 -13.22
N ALA A 105 3.33 4.10 -11.96
CA ALA A 105 3.81 5.40 -11.53
C ALA A 105 5.14 5.26 -10.78
N ASN A 106 5.89 6.34 -10.73
CA ASN A 106 7.22 6.36 -10.13
C ASN A 106 7.29 7.11 -8.80
N ARG A 107 6.14 7.55 -8.24
CA ARG A 107 6.14 8.34 -7.00
C ARG A 107 4.76 8.38 -6.35
N ALA A 108 4.72 8.08 -5.05
CA ALA A 108 3.55 8.26 -4.19
C ALA A 108 4.00 8.52 -2.76
N PHE A 109 3.20 9.27 -2.00
CA PHE A 109 3.30 9.27 -0.55
C PHE A 109 2.47 8.12 0.02
N VAL A 110 3.04 7.39 0.97
CA VAL A 110 2.34 6.32 1.68
C VAL A 110 2.49 6.56 3.17
N LEU A 111 1.37 6.52 3.89
CA LEU A 111 1.28 6.72 5.33
C LEU A 111 0.45 5.59 5.92
N ARG A 112 0.98 4.94 6.94
CA ARG A 112 0.21 3.99 7.75
C ARG A 112 -0.51 4.75 8.86
N ALA A 113 -1.84 4.61 8.92
CA ALA A 113 -2.63 5.11 10.03
C ALA A 113 -2.22 4.38 11.34
N ASN A 114 -2.26 5.10 12.46
CA ASN A 114 -2.00 4.49 13.76
C ASN A 114 -3.23 3.68 14.22
N VAL A 115 -3.40 2.53 13.62
CA VAL A 115 -4.45 1.57 13.97
C VAL A 115 -3.81 0.25 14.37
N ASN A 116 -4.35 -0.36 15.41
CA ASN A 116 -3.99 -1.71 15.81
C ASN A 116 -4.99 -2.68 15.18
N THR A 117 -4.62 -3.30 14.07
CA THR A 117 -5.50 -4.23 13.35
C THR A 117 -5.85 -5.47 14.18
N ALA A 118 -5.07 -5.81 15.20
CA ALA A 118 -5.39 -6.91 16.10
C ALA A 118 -6.63 -6.64 16.97
N GLU A 119 -6.97 -5.37 17.18
CA GLU A 119 -8.19 -4.97 17.91
C GLU A 119 -9.46 -5.10 17.08
N LEU A 120 -9.33 -5.22 15.76
CA LEU A 120 -10.45 -5.43 14.84
C LEU A 120 -10.87 -6.90 14.75
N VAL A 121 -10.08 -7.82 15.34
CA VAL A 121 -10.42 -9.24 15.36
C VAL A 121 -11.53 -9.46 16.37
N GLY A 122 -12.66 -9.95 15.90
CA GLY A 122 -13.77 -10.35 16.77
C GLY A 122 -13.34 -11.45 17.77
N SER A 123 -13.87 -11.40 18.98
CA SER A 123 -13.59 -12.36 20.04
C SER A 123 -14.86 -12.98 20.57
N ALA A 124 -14.88 -14.32 20.74
CA ALA A 124 -15.98 -15.05 21.37
C ALA A 124 -16.04 -14.86 22.89
N SER A 125 -15.02 -14.27 23.50
CA SER A 125 -14.98 -13.99 24.92
C SER A 125 -14.75 -12.50 25.18
N ARG A 126 -15.40 -11.97 26.20
CA ARG A 126 -15.22 -10.58 26.62
C ARG A 126 -13.74 -10.31 26.95
N PRO A 127 -13.14 -9.25 26.40
CA PRO A 127 -11.79 -8.84 26.79
C PRO A 127 -11.69 -8.60 28.29
N THR A 128 -10.67 -9.15 28.93
CA THR A 128 -10.43 -9.00 30.38
C THR A 128 -9.57 -7.77 30.71
N ALA A 129 -8.81 -7.26 29.72
CA ALA A 129 -8.09 -6.01 29.84
C ALA A 129 -9.06 -4.83 29.73
N ARG A 130 -8.69 -3.68 30.32
CA ARG A 130 -9.41 -2.43 30.08
C ARG A 130 -9.08 -1.94 28.69
N PRO A 131 -10.01 -1.96 27.73
CA PRO A 131 -9.77 -1.38 26.42
C PRO A 131 -9.67 0.14 26.53
N ASP A 132 -9.03 0.78 25.57
CA ASP A 132 -9.02 2.23 25.44
C ASP A 132 -10.45 2.78 25.23
N ASP A 133 -10.67 4.02 25.63
CA ASP A 133 -11.98 4.66 25.45
C ASP A 133 -12.31 4.75 23.95
N GLY A 134 -13.49 4.26 23.57
CA GLY A 134 -13.94 4.19 22.17
C GLY A 134 -13.75 2.83 21.51
N THR A 135 -13.18 1.85 22.21
CA THR A 135 -13.11 0.47 21.72
C THR A 135 -14.47 -0.21 21.84
N TYR A 136 -14.93 -0.85 20.78
CA TYR A 136 -16.14 -1.64 20.74
C TYR A 136 -15.80 -3.14 20.70
N TRP A 137 -16.50 -3.91 21.52
CA TRP A 137 -16.43 -5.36 21.46
C TRP A 137 -17.73 -5.93 20.88
N PHE A 138 -17.60 -6.73 19.83
CA PHE A 138 -18.70 -7.50 19.27
C PHE A 138 -18.70 -8.91 19.86
N ASP A 139 -19.76 -9.26 20.56
CA ASP A 139 -19.95 -10.60 21.12
C ASP A 139 -20.31 -11.60 20.00
N LEU A 140 -19.33 -12.34 19.54
CA LEU A 140 -19.52 -13.39 18.53
C LEU A 140 -20.11 -14.70 19.12
N ALA A 141 -20.17 -14.83 20.46
CA ALA A 141 -20.77 -15.99 21.10
C ALA A 141 -22.30 -15.91 21.13
N SER A 142 -22.86 -14.73 20.91
CA SER A 142 -24.32 -14.54 20.85
C SER A 142 -24.83 -14.89 19.46
N SER A 143 -25.47 -16.06 19.33
CA SER A 143 -26.12 -16.51 18.10
C SER A 143 -27.33 -15.66 17.67
N SER A 144 -27.68 -14.64 18.44
CA SER A 144 -28.91 -13.86 18.24
C SER A 144 -28.84 -12.88 17.08
N TYR A 145 -27.66 -12.59 16.52
CA TYR A 145 -27.47 -11.55 15.51
C TYR A 145 -27.12 -12.05 14.10
N GLY A 146 -27.00 -13.36 13.89
CA GLY A 146 -26.87 -13.93 12.54
C GLY A 146 -25.70 -13.38 11.71
N LEU A 147 -24.60 -12.96 12.35
CA LEU A 147 -23.37 -12.53 11.68
C LEU A 147 -22.45 -13.71 11.49
#